data_a46d883c463b7bc7308da7dae82d69fd
#
_entry.id   a46d883c463b7bc7308da7dae82d69fd
#
_cell.length_a   1.000
_cell.length_b   1.000
_cell.length_c   1.000
_cell.angle_alpha   90.00
_cell.angle_beta   90.00
_cell.angle_gamma   90.00
#
_symmetry.space_group_name_H-M   'P 1'
#
loop_
_entity.id
_entity.type
_entity.pdbx_description
1 polymer ?
#
loop_
_entity_poly.entity_id
_entity_poly.type
_entity_poly.pdbx_seq_one_letter_code
_entity_poly.pdbx_strand_id
1 'polypeptide(L)'
;MKIVVLAGGLSTERQVALTSGTGVCRALRERGHQAILVDMFLGLEQYHGRLEDIFDAPDGLCGSSRVESTEPDLEAVRRSRIDQSPSMLGKDVLTVCRMADIVFLALHGACGEDGRIQATLDLLGVPYTGSGYLGSGMAMDKAVTKQIMDTAGVRTAPWRDIHYTEADIPRLVEELEVPCAVKIVNGGSSIGVELPDTREELEKALRNLLRYGDHVVVEKKIKG
;
A
#
# COMPACT_ATOMS: atom_id res chain seq x y z
N MET A 1 14.31 8.85 -21.42
CA MET A 1 14.70 8.17 -20.19
C MET A 1 14.06 6.78 -20.18
N LYS A 2 14.77 5.80 -19.62
CA LYS A 2 14.22 4.48 -19.28
C LYS A 2 13.53 4.56 -17.92
N ILE A 3 12.23 4.28 -17.87
CA ILE A 3 11.43 4.43 -16.65
C ILE A 3 10.69 3.12 -16.37
N VAL A 4 10.86 2.57 -15.16
CA VAL A 4 9.99 1.51 -14.66
C VAL A 4 8.84 2.15 -13.88
N VAL A 5 7.62 1.91 -14.29
CA VAL A 5 6.42 2.23 -13.49
C VAL A 5 6.08 0.98 -12.69
N LEU A 6 6.40 1.00 -11.40
CA LEU A 6 6.18 -0.13 -10.51
C LEU A 6 4.78 -0.02 -9.90
N ALA A 7 3.93 -1.02 -10.16
CA ALA A 7 2.53 -1.01 -9.76
C ALA A 7 2.09 -2.40 -9.25
N GLY A 8 0.81 -2.63 -9.04
CA GLY A 8 0.28 -3.90 -8.59
C GLY A 8 0.65 -4.21 -7.14
N GLY A 9 1.50 -5.19 -6.92
CA GLY A 9 1.84 -5.66 -5.58
C GLY A 9 0.77 -6.60 -5.00
N LEU A 10 0.87 -6.90 -3.71
CA LEU A 10 -0.06 -7.77 -2.98
C LEU A 10 -0.70 -6.99 -1.83
N SER A 11 -1.54 -6.03 -2.18
CA SER A 11 -2.33 -5.23 -1.23
C SER A 11 -3.79 -5.16 -1.66
N THR A 12 -4.67 -4.78 -0.75
CA THR A 12 -6.10 -4.57 -1.03
C THR A 12 -6.34 -3.48 -2.08
N GLU A 13 -5.34 -2.61 -2.30
CA GLU A 13 -5.38 -1.52 -3.28
C GLU A 13 -4.69 -1.87 -4.62
N ARG A 14 -4.40 -3.16 -4.85
CA ARG A 14 -3.73 -3.66 -6.05
C ARG A 14 -4.33 -3.15 -7.36
N GLN A 15 -5.65 -3.17 -7.50
CA GLN A 15 -6.33 -2.74 -8.72
C GLN A 15 -6.18 -1.25 -8.97
N VAL A 16 -6.22 -0.45 -7.90
CA VAL A 16 -5.97 1.00 -7.96
C VAL A 16 -4.53 1.26 -8.43
N ALA A 17 -3.57 0.54 -7.86
CA ALA A 17 -2.16 0.64 -8.24
C ALA A 17 -1.94 0.32 -9.72
N LEU A 18 -2.51 -0.78 -10.23
CA LEU A 18 -2.41 -1.17 -11.64
C LEU A 18 -3.06 -0.14 -12.57
N THR A 19 -4.23 0.39 -12.20
CA THR A 19 -4.94 1.39 -13.00
C THR A 19 -4.16 2.70 -13.07
N SER A 20 -3.68 3.19 -11.93
CA SER A 20 -2.84 4.40 -11.84
C SER A 20 -1.54 4.21 -12.61
N GLY A 21 -0.85 3.07 -12.40
CA GLY A 21 0.40 2.75 -13.08
C GLY A 21 0.25 2.67 -14.59
N THR A 22 -0.85 2.07 -15.09
CA THR A 22 -1.16 2.01 -16.52
C THR A 22 -1.31 3.42 -17.10
N GLY A 23 -2.07 4.29 -16.44
CA GLY A 23 -2.25 5.68 -16.87
C GLY A 23 -0.92 6.45 -16.91
N VAL A 24 -0.12 6.34 -15.85
CA VAL A 24 1.20 6.98 -15.76
C VAL A 24 2.15 6.47 -16.85
N CYS A 25 2.23 5.14 -17.04
CA CYS A 25 3.08 4.55 -18.05
C CYS A 25 2.76 5.07 -19.45
N ARG A 26 1.47 5.11 -19.81
CA ARG A 26 1.03 5.65 -21.10
C ARG A 26 1.39 7.14 -21.26
N ALA A 27 1.11 7.96 -20.24
CA ALA A 27 1.43 9.39 -20.28
C ALA A 27 2.94 9.65 -20.43
N LEU A 28 3.78 8.87 -19.76
CA LEU A 28 5.24 8.95 -19.92
C LEU A 28 5.69 8.58 -21.34
N ARG A 29 5.09 7.56 -21.93
CA ARG A 29 5.38 7.16 -23.31
C ARG A 29 4.93 8.21 -24.33
N GLU A 30 3.76 8.81 -24.14
CA GLU A 30 3.29 9.95 -24.97
C GLU A 30 4.24 11.15 -24.90
N ARG A 31 5.00 11.30 -23.81
CA ARG A 31 6.05 12.29 -23.65
C ARG A 31 7.43 11.87 -24.19
N GLY A 32 7.50 10.73 -24.88
CA GLY A 32 8.72 10.22 -25.51
C GLY A 32 9.70 9.50 -24.59
N HIS A 33 9.26 9.09 -23.41
CA HIS A 33 10.07 8.24 -22.53
C HIS A 33 9.90 6.76 -22.89
N GLN A 34 10.94 5.96 -22.64
CA GLN A 34 10.90 4.49 -22.70
C GLN A 34 10.37 3.97 -21.36
N ALA A 35 9.05 4.08 -21.13
CA ALA A 35 8.43 3.63 -19.90
C ALA A 35 7.84 2.23 -20.05
N ILE A 36 7.98 1.39 -19.03
CA ILE A 36 7.36 0.06 -18.92
C ILE A 36 6.59 -0.07 -17.61
N LEU A 37 5.45 -0.77 -17.67
CA LEU A 37 4.66 -1.12 -16.48
C LEU A 37 5.13 -2.49 -15.95
N VAL A 38 5.46 -2.55 -14.67
CA VAL A 38 5.89 -3.78 -14.01
C VAL A 38 5.05 -4.02 -12.77
N ASP A 39 4.43 -5.19 -12.69
CA ASP A 39 3.77 -5.63 -11.46
C ASP A 39 4.82 -6.06 -10.43
N MET A 40 4.83 -5.40 -9.27
CA MET A 40 5.82 -5.70 -8.23
C MET A 40 5.76 -7.15 -7.77
N PHE A 41 4.55 -7.73 -7.61
CA PHE A 41 4.39 -9.09 -7.07
C PHE A 41 4.52 -10.16 -8.14
N LEU A 42 3.88 -10.01 -9.30
CA LEU A 42 3.93 -11.01 -10.38
C LEU A 42 5.24 -10.93 -11.16
N GLY A 43 5.85 -9.76 -11.24
CA GLY A 43 7.07 -9.56 -12.01
C GLY A 43 6.87 -9.74 -13.50
N LEU A 44 7.89 -10.28 -14.15
CA LEU A 44 7.99 -10.45 -15.60
C LEU A 44 7.90 -11.93 -16.02
N GLU A 45 7.16 -12.77 -15.30
CA GLU A 45 7.04 -14.20 -15.60
C GLU A 45 6.49 -14.49 -17.02
N GLN A 46 5.67 -13.59 -17.55
CA GLN A 46 5.08 -13.72 -18.89
C GLN A 46 5.88 -12.99 -19.97
N TYR A 47 6.98 -12.33 -19.63
CA TYR A 47 7.85 -11.70 -20.61
C TYR A 47 8.88 -12.72 -21.14
N HIS A 48 8.86 -12.96 -22.45
CA HIS A 48 9.71 -13.95 -23.11
C HIS A 48 10.81 -13.32 -23.98
N GLY A 49 10.88 -11.97 -24.02
CA GLY A 49 11.94 -11.25 -24.73
C GLY A 49 13.24 -11.19 -23.90
N ARG A 50 14.27 -10.59 -24.49
CA ARG A 50 15.53 -10.31 -23.76
C ARG A 50 15.29 -9.10 -22.83
N LEU A 51 15.76 -9.19 -21.61
CA LEU A 51 15.58 -8.08 -20.63
C LEU A 51 16.27 -6.78 -21.09
N GLU A 52 17.38 -6.88 -21.83
CA GLU A 52 18.08 -5.72 -22.38
C GLU A 52 17.19 -4.87 -23.30
N ASP A 53 16.26 -5.51 -24.00
CA ASP A 53 15.37 -4.89 -24.99
C ASP A 53 13.99 -4.50 -24.41
N ILE A 54 13.76 -4.73 -23.11
CA ILE A 54 12.42 -4.60 -22.51
C ILE A 54 11.85 -3.17 -22.61
N PHE A 55 12.70 -2.14 -22.56
CA PHE A 55 12.28 -0.75 -22.67
C PHE A 55 11.86 -0.34 -24.10
N ASP A 56 12.21 -1.17 -25.08
CA ASP A 56 11.82 -1.00 -26.49
C ASP A 56 10.49 -1.70 -26.82
N ALA A 57 9.87 -2.38 -25.84
CA ALA A 57 8.56 -3.00 -26.01
C ALA A 57 7.52 -1.98 -26.53
N PRO A 58 6.80 -2.25 -27.64
CA PRO A 58 5.99 -1.24 -28.35
C PRO A 58 4.89 -0.61 -27.50
N ASP A 59 4.27 -1.39 -26.63
CA ASP A 59 3.19 -0.99 -25.72
C ASP A 59 3.67 -0.66 -24.29
N GLY A 60 4.97 -0.83 -23.99
CA GLY A 60 5.55 -0.64 -22.67
C GLY A 60 5.00 -1.60 -21.62
N LEU A 61 4.47 -2.76 -22.05
CA LEU A 61 3.78 -3.73 -21.19
C LEU A 61 2.56 -3.13 -20.46
N CYS A 62 2.05 -2.00 -20.96
CA CYS A 62 0.91 -1.30 -20.39
C CYS A 62 -0.39 -2.03 -20.76
N GLY A 63 -0.75 -3.06 -20.01
CA GLY A 63 -2.04 -3.75 -20.15
C GLY A 63 -3.25 -2.82 -19.97
N SER A 64 -4.44 -3.36 -20.01
CA SER A 64 -5.67 -2.67 -19.58
C SER A 64 -6.00 -3.11 -18.14
N SER A 65 -6.14 -2.16 -17.24
CA SER A 65 -6.61 -2.41 -15.89
C SER A 65 -7.85 -1.55 -15.60
N ARG A 66 -8.80 -2.10 -14.84
CA ARG A 66 -9.96 -1.39 -14.32
C ARG A 66 -10.08 -1.68 -12.83
N VAL A 67 -10.51 -0.69 -12.08
CA VAL A 67 -10.90 -0.90 -10.68
C VAL A 67 -12.26 -1.58 -10.68
N GLU A 68 -12.36 -2.73 -10.05
CA GLU A 68 -13.61 -3.44 -9.83
C GLU A 68 -14.27 -2.95 -8.53
N SER A 69 -15.57 -3.18 -8.38
CA SER A 69 -16.31 -2.82 -7.17
C SER A 69 -16.05 -3.75 -5.99
N THR A 70 -15.35 -4.86 -6.23
CA THR A 70 -15.01 -5.87 -5.23
C THR A 70 -13.53 -5.82 -4.87
N GLU A 71 -13.21 -6.17 -3.64
CA GLU A 71 -11.81 -6.33 -3.22
C GLU A 71 -11.12 -7.42 -4.05
N PRO A 72 -9.81 -7.23 -4.36
CA PRO A 72 -9.05 -8.25 -5.09
C PRO A 72 -8.88 -9.51 -4.24
N ASP A 73 -9.07 -10.68 -4.83
CA ASP A 73 -8.72 -11.96 -4.21
C ASP A 73 -7.19 -12.12 -4.20
N LEU A 74 -6.56 -11.66 -3.11
CA LEU A 74 -5.11 -11.68 -2.96
C LEU A 74 -4.55 -13.10 -2.91
N GLU A 75 -5.33 -14.08 -2.44
CA GLU A 75 -4.92 -15.49 -2.44
C GLU A 75 -4.93 -16.06 -3.86
N ALA A 76 -5.89 -15.68 -4.70
CA ALA A 76 -5.88 -16.03 -6.11
C ALA A 76 -4.66 -15.40 -6.83
N VAL A 77 -4.36 -14.12 -6.54
CA VAL A 77 -3.15 -13.46 -7.08
C VAL A 77 -1.88 -14.19 -6.63
N ARG A 78 -1.78 -14.58 -5.36
CA ARG A 78 -0.65 -15.35 -4.84
C ARG A 78 -0.49 -16.67 -5.55
N ARG A 79 -1.58 -17.43 -5.74
CA ARG A 79 -1.57 -18.73 -6.44
C ARG A 79 -1.26 -18.61 -7.93
N SER A 80 -1.58 -17.48 -8.56
CA SER A 80 -1.34 -17.29 -10.01
C SER A 80 0.13 -17.09 -10.36
N ARG A 81 0.97 -16.71 -9.40
CA ARG A 81 2.41 -16.54 -9.61
C ARG A 81 3.08 -17.90 -9.77
N ILE A 82 3.92 -18.07 -10.80
CA ILE A 82 4.62 -19.33 -11.11
C ILE A 82 5.65 -19.63 -10.00
N ASP A 83 6.45 -18.65 -9.66
CA ASP A 83 7.38 -18.73 -8.52
C ASP A 83 6.61 -18.57 -7.21
N GLN A 84 6.41 -19.65 -6.48
CA GLN A 84 5.73 -19.70 -5.19
C GLN A 84 6.65 -19.32 -4.01
N SER A 85 7.73 -18.59 -4.26
CA SER A 85 8.61 -18.10 -3.20
C SER A 85 7.88 -17.11 -2.27
N PRO A 86 8.32 -16.95 -1.02
CA PRO A 86 7.73 -15.99 -0.08
C PRO A 86 8.05 -14.52 -0.40
N SER A 87 8.86 -14.25 -1.44
CA SER A 87 9.24 -12.90 -1.83
C SER A 87 8.04 -12.07 -2.25
N MET A 88 7.99 -10.82 -1.84
CA MET A 88 7.01 -9.83 -2.32
C MET A 88 7.41 -9.21 -3.67
N LEU A 89 8.59 -9.57 -4.18
CA LEU A 89 9.12 -9.13 -5.46
C LEU A 89 9.11 -10.31 -6.43
N GLY A 90 8.42 -10.13 -7.54
CA GLY A 90 8.33 -11.13 -8.60
C GLY A 90 9.61 -11.23 -9.44
N LYS A 91 9.60 -12.18 -10.37
CA LYS A 91 10.73 -12.44 -11.26
C LYS A 91 11.19 -11.17 -11.98
N ASP A 92 12.49 -10.93 -11.96
CA ASP A 92 13.21 -9.87 -12.68
C ASP A 92 12.83 -8.42 -12.32
N VAL A 93 11.97 -8.18 -11.32
CA VAL A 93 11.57 -6.83 -10.88
C VAL A 93 12.78 -5.97 -10.55
N LEU A 94 13.65 -6.42 -9.65
CA LEU A 94 14.84 -5.66 -9.26
C LEU A 94 15.85 -5.51 -10.38
N THR A 95 15.94 -6.51 -11.27
CA THR A 95 16.82 -6.46 -12.43
C THR A 95 16.45 -5.31 -13.34
N VAL A 96 15.17 -5.18 -13.71
CA VAL A 96 14.73 -4.10 -14.59
C VAL A 96 14.70 -2.74 -13.91
N CYS A 97 14.43 -2.69 -12.59
CA CYS A 97 14.57 -1.45 -11.82
C CYS A 97 16.03 -0.90 -11.87
N ARG A 98 17.02 -1.78 -11.78
CA ARG A 98 18.44 -1.39 -11.91
C ARG A 98 18.86 -0.96 -13.32
N MET A 99 18.11 -1.33 -14.34
CA MET A 99 18.35 -0.93 -15.74
C MET A 99 17.67 0.40 -16.09
N ALA A 100 16.78 0.90 -15.23
CA ALA A 100 16.06 2.14 -15.43
C ALA A 100 16.88 3.36 -14.96
N ASP A 101 16.61 4.51 -15.55
CA ASP A 101 17.13 5.79 -15.05
C ASP A 101 16.42 6.21 -13.75
N ILE A 102 15.14 5.81 -13.61
CA ILE A 102 14.31 6.08 -12.42
C ILE A 102 13.15 5.09 -12.36
N VAL A 103 12.72 4.77 -11.14
CA VAL A 103 11.50 3.99 -10.87
C VAL A 103 10.39 4.94 -10.44
N PHE A 104 9.26 4.94 -11.15
CA PHE A 104 8.04 5.61 -10.73
C PHE A 104 7.23 4.66 -9.85
N LEU A 105 7.05 4.99 -8.58
CA LEU A 105 6.26 4.19 -7.63
C LEU A 105 4.79 4.56 -7.77
N ALA A 106 4.00 3.68 -8.42
CA ALA A 106 2.55 3.76 -8.54
C ALA A 106 1.84 2.73 -7.65
N LEU A 107 2.53 2.29 -6.60
CA LEU A 107 2.05 1.33 -5.62
C LEU A 107 1.15 2.01 -4.59
N HIS A 108 0.21 1.25 -4.02
CA HIS A 108 -0.64 1.68 -2.91
C HIS A 108 -0.67 0.61 -1.82
N GLY A 109 -0.80 1.05 -0.57
CA GLY A 109 -0.89 0.18 0.59
C GLY A 109 0.41 -0.54 0.95
N ALA A 110 0.28 -1.73 1.53
CA ALA A 110 1.42 -2.50 2.04
C ALA A 110 2.48 -2.80 0.99
N CYS A 111 3.73 -2.77 1.40
CA CYS A 111 4.95 -2.91 0.60
C CYS A 111 5.18 -1.78 -0.42
N GLY A 112 4.20 -0.92 -0.70
CA GLY A 112 4.32 0.20 -1.62
C GLY A 112 4.55 1.54 -0.91
N GLU A 113 3.81 1.77 0.19
CA GLU A 113 3.81 3.04 0.91
C GLU A 113 4.42 2.95 2.31
N ASP A 114 4.84 1.77 2.76
CA ASP A 114 5.36 1.49 4.11
C ASP A 114 6.89 1.54 4.23
N GLY A 115 7.58 2.05 3.21
CA GLY A 115 9.04 2.21 3.20
C GLY A 115 9.83 1.00 2.73
N ARG A 116 9.23 -0.18 2.58
CA ARG A 116 9.94 -1.42 2.25
C ARG A 116 10.55 -1.41 0.86
N ILE A 117 9.78 -1.05 -0.16
CA ILE A 117 10.29 -0.93 -1.53
C ILE A 117 11.27 0.22 -1.66
N GLN A 118 11.03 1.34 -0.98
CA GLN A 118 11.92 2.49 -0.95
C GLN A 118 13.29 2.09 -0.39
N ALA A 119 13.33 1.43 0.77
CA ALA A 119 14.58 0.94 1.36
C ALA A 119 15.31 -0.05 0.44
N THR A 120 14.56 -0.91 -0.26
CA THR A 120 15.14 -1.85 -1.22
C THR A 120 15.80 -1.12 -2.39
N LEU A 121 15.15 -0.11 -2.95
CA LEU A 121 15.70 0.69 -4.05
C LEU A 121 16.88 1.56 -3.59
N ASP A 122 16.83 2.11 -2.37
CA ASP A 122 17.95 2.84 -1.76
C ASP A 122 19.21 1.97 -1.66
N LEU A 123 19.07 0.72 -1.16
CA LEU A 123 20.19 -0.24 -1.07
C LEU A 123 20.76 -0.62 -2.44
N LEU A 124 19.94 -0.56 -3.49
CA LEU A 124 20.37 -0.84 -4.86
C LEU A 124 20.92 0.39 -5.58
N GLY A 125 20.86 1.57 -4.96
CA GLY A 125 21.22 2.84 -5.59
C GLY A 125 20.33 3.23 -6.76
N VAL A 126 19.06 2.80 -6.76
CA VAL A 126 18.09 3.06 -7.84
C VAL A 126 17.24 4.27 -7.47
N PRO A 127 17.27 5.36 -8.27
CA PRO A 127 16.40 6.51 -8.04
C PRO A 127 14.92 6.15 -8.18
N TYR A 128 14.07 6.73 -7.34
CA TYR A 128 12.62 6.54 -7.40
C TYR A 128 11.85 7.81 -7.05
N THR A 129 10.57 7.84 -7.38
CA THR A 129 9.66 8.96 -7.05
C THR A 129 9.03 8.77 -5.67
N GLY A 130 8.77 9.88 -4.96
CA GLY A 130 8.06 9.88 -3.68
C GLY A 130 8.96 10.05 -2.47
N SER A 131 8.40 9.81 -1.29
CA SER A 131 9.09 9.95 -0.01
C SER A 131 10.06 8.79 0.22
N GLY A 132 11.15 9.05 0.97
CA GLY A 132 12.10 8.02 1.37
C GLY A 132 11.53 7.00 2.37
N TYR A 133 12.25 5.90 2.58
CA TYR A 133 11.78 4.74 3.36
C TYR A 133 11.33 5.10 4.78
N LEU A 134 12.08 5.96 5.47
CA LEU A 134 11.77 6.32 6.87
C LEU A 134 10.48 7.12 6.96
N GLY A 135 10.34 8.16 6.12
CA GLY A 135 9.13 8.99 6.09
C GLY A 135 7.89 8.18 5.70
N SER A 136 8.01 7.30 4.71
CA SER A 136 6.94 6.40 4.29
C SER A 136 6.53 5.43 5.40
N GLY A 137 7.51 4.78 6.06
CA GLY A 137 7.24 3.86 7.16
C GLY A 137 6.56 4.53 8.35
N MET A 138 7.04 5.71 8.73
CA MET A 138 6.44 6.49 9.82
C MET A 138 5.02 6.96 9.49
N ALA A 139 4.78 7.41 8.26
CA ALA A 139 3.47 7.89 7.82
C ALA A 139 2.44 6.75 7.71
N MET A 140 2.86 5.54 7.37
CA MET A 140 1.97 4.38 7.27
C MET A 140 1.49 3.91 8.64
N ASP A 141 2.29 4.07 9.69
CA ASP A 141 1.92 3.75 11.06
C ASP A 141 1.18 4.93 11.71
N LYS A 142 -0.15 4.77 11.91
CA LYS A 142 -0.99 5.86 12.44
C LYS A 142 -0.63 6.23 13.87
N ALA A 143 -0.21 5.26 14.70
CA ALA A 143 0.17 5.54 16.08
C ALA A 143 1.48 6.33 16.14
N VAL A 144 2.49 5.92 15.38
CA VAL A 144 3.76 6.64 15.24
C VAL A 144 3.53 8.05 14.68
N THR A 145 2.71 8.18 13.62
CA THR A 145 2.35 9.48 13.04
C THR A 145 1.73 10.41 14.10
N LYS A 146 0.78 9.90 14.89
CA LYS A 146 0.13 10.67 15.96
C LYS A 146 1.12 11.11 17.05
N GLN A 147 2.01 10.22 17.48
CA GLN A 147 3.05 10.54 18.47
C GLN A 147 3.98 11.66 17.97
N ILE A 148 4.37 11.59 16.69
CA ILE A 148 5.21 12.63 16.08
C ILE A 148 4.45 13.97 16.02
N MET A 149 3.18 13.96 15.59
CA MET A 149 2.34 15.14 15.53
C MET A 149 2.19 15.80 16.91
N ASP A 150 1.90 15.01 17.94
CA ASP A 150 1.78 15.51 19.31
C ASP A 150 3.10 16.12 19.80
N THR A 151 4.24 15.46 19.53
CA THR A 151 5.57 15.96 19.90
C THR A 151 5.92 17.25 19.16
N ALA A 152 5.49 17.37 17.90
CA ALA A 152 5.72 18.57 17.08
C ALA A 152 4.71 19.69 17.34
N GLY A 153 3.73 19.51 18.24
CA GLY A 153 2.68 20.48 18.52
C GLY A 153 1.66 20.64 17.37
N VAL A 154 1.59 19.70 16.45
CA VAL A 154 0.62 19.69 15.37
C VAL A 154 -0.71 19.15 15.89
N ARG A 155 -1.75 19.98 15.78
CA ARG A 155 -3.09 19.61 16.27
C ARG A 155 -3.68 18.46 15.47
N THR A 156 -4.10 17.40 16.17
CA THR A 156 -4.83 16.25 15.63
C THR A 156 -6.03 15.93 16.54
N ALA A 157 -6.95 15.07 16.09
CA ALA A 157 -8.03 14.60 16.95
C ALA A 157 -7.46 13.91 18.20
N PRO A 158 -8.05 14.10 19.40
CA PRO A 158 -7.69 13.32 20.58
C PRO A 158 -7.77 11.82 20.27
N TRP A 159 -6.78 11.06 20.73
CA TRP A 159 -6.61 9.68 20.31
C TRP A 159 -6.03 8.79 21.41
N ARG A 160 -6.20 7.47 21.23
CA ARG A 160 -5.60 6.42 22.06
C ARG A 160 -4.99 5.35 21.17
N ASP A 161 -3.85 4.84 21.59
CA ASP A 161 -3.15 3.68 21.01
C ASP A 161 -3.52 2.43 21.80
N ILE A 162 -4.09 1.41 21.14
CA ILE A 162 -4.68 0.27 21.82
C ILE A 162 -4.31 -1.04 21.12
N HIS A 163 -3.64 -1.92 21.89
CA HIS A 163 -3.55 -3.33 21.57
C HIS A 163 -4.64 -4.08 22.33
N TYR A 164 -5.35 -4.99 21.67
CA TYR A 164 -6.46 -5.69 22.28
C TYR A 164 -6.71 -7.08 21.70
N THR A 165 -7.38 -7.88 22.47
CA THR A 165 -7.90 -9.19 22.10
C THR A 165 -9.42 -9.20 22.20
N GLU A 166 -10.08 -10.26 21.75
CA GLU A 166 -11.54 -10.39 21.90
C GLU A 166 -12.00 -10.29 23.36
N ALA A 167 -11.19 -10.78 24.29
CA ALA A 167 -11.47 -10.74 25.72
C ALA A 167 -11.47 -9.30 26.30
N ASP A 168 -10.78 -8.37 25.66
CA ASP A 168 -10.70 -6.97 26.09
C ASP A 168 -11.91 -6.12 25.64
N ILE A 169 -12.66 -6.59 24.66
CA ILE A 169 -13.74 -5.81 24.03
C ILE A 169 -14.77 -5.30 25.04
N PRO A 170 -15.32 -6.12 25.97
CA PRO A 170 -16.31 -5.61 26.94
C PRO A 170 -15.79 -4.44 27.77
N ARG A 171 -14.55 -4.50 28.23
CA ARG A 171 -13.88 -3.42 28.98
C ARG A 171 -13.70 -2.17 28.12
N LEU A 172 -13.23 -2.34 26.88
CA LEU A 172 -13.02 -1.21 25.96
C LEU A 172 -14.31 -0.51 25.59
N VAL A 173 -15.42 -1.22 25.42
CA VAL A 173 -16.74 -0.62 25.16
C VAL A 173 -17.23 0.24 26.32
N GLU A 174 -16.85 -0.07 27.56
CA GLU A 174 -17.16 0.77 28.72
C GLU A 174 -16.26 1.98 28.84
N GLU A 175 -14.95 1.81 28.54
CA GLU A 175 -13.92 2.84 28.72
C GLU A 175 -13.85 3.88 27.60
N LEU A 176 -14.19 3.50 26.36
CA LEU A 176 -14.05 4.37 25.20
C LEU A 176 -15.27 5.25 25.01
N GLU A 177 -15.00 6.51 24.66
CA GLU A 177 -16.07 7.47 24.33
C GLU A 177 -16.56 7.26 22.90
N VAL A 178 -17.87 7.41 22.71
CA VAL A 178 -18.53 7.48 21.39
C VAL A 178 -19.22 8.84 21.24
N PRO A 179 -19.30 9.41 20.02
CA PRO A 179 -18.86 8.85 18.74
C PRO A 179 -17.33 8.93 18.57
N CYS A 180 -16.77 7.87 17.97
CA CYS A 180 -15.34 7.78 17.71
C CYS A 180 -15.03 7.23 16.31
N ALA A 181 -13.76 7.22 15.96
CA ALA A 181 -13.21 6.52 14.80
C ALA A 181 -12.20 5.48 15.27
N VAL A 182 -12.39 4.23 14.93
CA VAL A 182 -11.49 3.12 15.24
C VAL A 182 -10.79 2.71 13.96
N LYS A 183 -9.47 2.74 13.95
CA LYS A 183 -8.67 2.50 12.73
C LYS A 183 -7.56 1.52 13.04
N ILE A 184 -7.38 0.53 12.17
CA ILE A 184 -6.18 -0.31 12.19
C ILE A 184 -4.93 0.57 12.04
N VAL A 185 -3.89 0.33 12.85
CA VAL A 185 -2.67 1.15 12.85
C VAL A 185 -1.98 1.09 11.50
N ASN A 186 -1.74 -0.11 11.00
CA ASN A 186 -1.05 -0.34 9.73
C ASN A 186 -2.06 -0.70 8.63
N GLY A 187 -2.45 0.28 7.83
CA GLY A 187 -3.38 0.06 6.73
C GLY A 187 -3.65 1.33 5.95
N GLY A 188 -3.93 1.18 4.66
CA GLY A 188 -4.34 2.24 3.75
C GLY A 188 -5.84 2.16 3.45
N SER A 189 -6.38 3.20 2.79
CA SER A 189 -7.77 3.25 2.35
C SER A 189 -8.80 3.28 3.50
N SER A 190 -10.07 3.10 3.14
CA SER A 190 -11.19 2.98 4.09
C SER A 190 -11.30 1.61 4.73
N ILE A 191 -10.49 0.63 4.27
CA ILE A 191 -10.45 -0.72 4.83
C ILE A 191 -9.78 -0.66 6.21
N GLY A 192 -10.43 -1.27 7.20
CA GLY A 192 -9.94 -1.22 8.58
C GLY A 192 -10.21 0.12 9.29
N VAL A 193 -11.24 0.87 8.84
CA VAL A 193 -11.75 2.08 9.49
C VAL A 193 -13.23 1.88 9.82
N GLU A 194 -13.59 2.07 11.08
CA GLU A 194 -14.96 2.01 11.58
C GLU A 194 -15.30 3.32 12.31
N LEU A 195 -16.54 3.77 12.21
CA LEU A 195 -16.99 5.06 12.73
C LEU A 195 -18.19 4.91 13.67
N PRO A 196 -18.08 4.18 14.79
CA PRO A 196 -19.19 3.92 15.68
C PRO A 196 -19.72 5.18 16.33
N ASP A 197 -21.06 5.33 16.33
CA ASP A 197 -21.79 6.39 17.02
C ASP A 197 -22.38 5.92 18.36
N THR A 198 -22.55 4.59 18.55
CA THR A 198 -23.06 3.97 19.78
C THR A 198 -22.10 2.93 20.34
N ARG A 199 -22.33 2.48 21.58
CA ARG A 199 -21.52 1.42 22.22
C ARG A 199 -21.71 0.07 21.55
N GLU A 200 -22.90 -0.24 21.08
CA GLU A 200 -23.21 -1.46 20.34
C GLU A 200 -22.46 -1.49 18.99
N GLU A 201 -22.42 -0.34 18.32
CA GLU A 201 -21.61 -0.19 17.09
C GLU A 201 -20.11 -0.29 17.38
N LEU A 202 -19.63 0.26 18.51
CA LEU A 202 -18.23 0.15 18.92
C LEU A 202 -17.83 -1.31 19.17
N GLU A 203 -18.67 -2.08 19.87
CA GLU A 203 -18.42 -3.51 20.08
C GLU A 203 -18.29 -4.25 18.76
N LYS A 204 -19.21 -4.02 17.84
CA LYS A 204 -19.19 -4.61 16.50
C LYS A 204 -17.95 -4.19 15.71
N ALA A 205 -17.58 -2.90 15.75
CA ALA A 205 -16.40 -2.37 15.11
C ALA A 205 -15.11 -3.04 15.60
N LEU A 206 -14.94 -3.16 16.92
CA LEU A 206 -13.78 -3.82 17.51
C LEU A 206 -13.70 -5.31 17.10
N ARG A 207 -14.82 -6.04 17.10
CA ARG A 207 -14.86 -7.43 16.61
C ARG A 207 -14.50 -7.54 15.13
N ASN A 208 -15.01 -6.63 14.30
CA ASN A 208 -14.73 -6.61 12.87
C ASN A 208 -13.25 -6.34 12.57
N LEU A 209 -12.63 -5.41 13.30
CA LEU A 209 -11.24 -5.00 13.08
C LEU A 209 -10.22 -6.05 13.47
N LEU A 210 -10.52 -6.97 14.40
CA LEU A 210 -9.65 -8.09 14.75
C LEU A 210 -9.29 -8.98 13.53
N ARG A 211 -10.07 -8.96 12.46
CA ARG A 211 -9.73 -9.68 11.21
C ARG A 211 -8.54 -9.07 10.48
N TYR A 212 -8.24 -7.80 10.73
CA TYR A 212 -7.14 -7.05 10.11
C TYR A 212 -5.94 -6.90 11.05
N GLY A 213 -6.14 -7.05 12.36
CA GLY A 213 -5.09 -6.97 13.37
C GLY A 213 -5.64 -6.60 14.75
N ASP A 214 -4.77 -6.66 15.72
CA ASP A 214 -5.04 -6.43 17.16
C ASP A 214 -4.60 -5.05 17.65
N HIS A 215 -4.10 -4.20 16.75
CA HIS A 215 -3.54 -2.89 17.04
C HIS A 215 -4.34 -1.78 16.34
N VAL A 216 -5.00 -0.91 17.10
CA VAL A 216 -5.86 0.15 16.60
C VAL A 216 -5.52 1.50 17.22
N VAL A 217 -5.76 2.55 16.45
CA VAL A 217 -5.90 3.93 16.93
C VAL A 217 -7.38 4.24 17.07
N VAL A 218 -7.79 4.68 18.24
CA VAL A 218 -9.15 5.19 18.50
C VAL A 218 -9.08 6.71 18.62
N GLU A 219 -9.82 7.39 17.78
CA GLU A 219 -9.85 8.85 17.71
C GLU A 219 -11.24 9.38 18.02
N LYS A 220 -11.30 10.58 18.63
CA LYS A 220 -12.55 11.31 18.69
C LYS A 220 -13.06 11.61 17.27
N LYS A 221 -14.33 11.25 16.97
CA LYS A 221 -14.96 11.57 15.68
C LYS A 221 -15.13 13.08 15.54
N ILE A 222 -14.52 13.66 14.54
CA ILE A 222 -14.62 15.08 14.22
C ILE A 222 -15.68 15.27 13.14
N LYS A 223 -16.59 16.21 13.36
CA LYS A 223 -17.56 16.63 12.36
C LYS A 223 -16.93 17.64 11.42
N GLY A 224 -17.11 17.45 10.12
CA GLY A 224 -16.64 18.33 9.05
C GLY A 224 -17.45 18.11 7.79
#